data_be3c5d8c42572183d730a3af5e96bcfe
#
_entry.id   be3c5d8c42572183d730a3af5e96bcfe
#
_cell.length_a   1.000
_cell.length_b   1.000
_cell.length_c   1.000
_cell.angle_alpha   90.00
_cell.angle_beta   90.00
_cell.angle_gamma   90.00
#
_symmetry.space_group_name_H-M   'P 1'
#
loop_
_entity.id
_entity.type
_entity.pdbx_description
1 polymer ?
#
loop_
_entity_poly.entity_id
_entity_poly.type
_entity_poly.pdbx_seq_one_letter_code
_entity_poly.pdbx_strand_id
1 'polypeptide(L)'
;MLKLENLGRRLLCVLNKKKFVGVITDGDIRRAILKGLPATAPVSSIMNKRPVYSNSTTNINIIRSLMQKNKIDTMPIIKNKKIIDIIHIEDLFLGYEKSDIVILAGGFGKRLLPLTKKKPKALVSVGKKKIIDHVIEKFTSNNFSKFNLITYHKHSLLKKHLSNKYKKVKINYFKEKKPMGTCGGLSLIDKKKISENFIAINCDVISGINFNNLLSYHVESKADLSIVSIRQQLPLAYGKVNYKKNNQEILSLDEKPLIEVNINGGIYVMNKKCLNLLKKNQKIDMPDFFKVLKKNGLNIKIYPCHEFWFDIGTANDIQKYKTFLNKKKINEIFTPNFIDF
;
A
#
# COMPACT_ATOMS: atom_id res chain seq x y z
N MET A 1 -12.98 20.62 9.91
CA MET A 1 -12.70 20.37 8.48
C MET A 1 -11.24 19.95 8.28
N LEU A 2 -10.26 20.81 8.55
CA LEU A 2 -8.81 20.48 8.37
C LEU A 2 -8.36 19.15 9.00
N LYS A 3 -8.89 18.77 10.18
CA LYS A 3 -8.56 17.48 10.81
C LYS A 3 -9.10 16.27 10.03
N LEU A 4 -10.27 16.36 9.42
CA LEU A 4 -10.82 15.29 8.56
C LEU A 4 -10.01 15.12 7.28
N GLU A 5 -9.64 16.23 6.65
CA GLU A 5 -8.85 16.25 5.43
C GLU A 5 -7.45 15.66 5.64
N ASN A 6 -6.76 16.09 6.72
CA ASN A 6 -5.40 15.64 7.04
C ASN A 6 -5.29 14.16 7.43
N LEU A 7 -6.37 13.56 7.97
CA LEU A 7 -6.38 12.17 8.41
C LEU A 7 -6.67 11.18 7.29
N GLY A 8 -7.16 11.65 6.12
CA GLY A 8 -7.60 10.78 5.04
C GLY A 8 -8.74 9.82 5.44
N ARG A 9 -9.32 10.02 6.63
CA ARG A 9 -10.44 9.25 7.18
C ARG A 9 -11.66 10.14 7.28
N ARG A 10 -12.80 9.64 6.82
CA ARG A 10 -14.05 10.42 6.75
C ARG A 10 -14.81 10.55 8.07
N LEU A 11 -14.19 10.20 9.21
CA LEU A 11 -14.82 10.22 10.52
C LEU A 11 -13.85 10.68 11.61
N LEU A 12 -14.33 11.60 12.47
CA LEU A 12 -13.68 11.96 13.72
C LEU A 12 -14.57 11.58 14.90
N CYS A 13 -13.99 11.00 15.93
CA CYS A 13 -14.64 10.80 17.20
C CYS A 13 -14.63 12.09 18.03
N VAL A 14 -15.75 12.43 18.62
CA VAL A 14 -15.90 13.62 19.46
C VAL A 14 -15.88 13.20 20.92
N LEU A 15 -15.04 13.88 21.71
CA LEU A 15 -14.90 13.65 23.15
C LEU A 15 -15.39 14.85 23.93
N ASN A 16 -15.82 14.60 25.14
CA ASN A 16 -16.05 15.61 26.19
C ASN A 16 -15.39 15.11 27.47
N LYS A 17 -14.44 15.86 28.03
CA LYS A 17 -13.65 15.46 29.20
C LYS A 17 -13.10 14.02 29.04
N LYS A 18 -12.50 13.74 27.89
CA LYS A 18 -11.95 12.42 27.48
C LYS A 18 -12.96 11.27 27.40
N LYS A 19 -14.28 11.55 27.45
CA LYS A 19 -15.34 10.57 27.26
C LYS A 19 -15.92 10.70 25.85
N PHE A 20 -16.16 9.58 25.19
CA PHE A 20 -16.80 9.54 23.87
C PHE A 20 -18.25 10.05 23.96
N VAL A 21 -18.60 11.02 23.12
CA VAL A 21 -19.94 11.64 23.09
C VAL A 21 -20.58 11.63 21.69
N GLY A 22 -19.83 11.28 20.64
CA GLY A 22 -20.38 11.21 19.29
C GLY A 22 -19.32 11.12 18.22
N VAL A 23 -19.75 11.24 16.98
CA VAL A 23 -18.87 11.28 15.79
C VAL A 23 -19.28 12.44 14.89
N ILE A 24 -18.36 12.88 14.07
CA ILE A 24 -18.59 13.83 12.98
C ILE A 24 -17.95 13.31 11.70
N THR A 25 -18.66 13.42 10.59
CA THR A 25 -18.23 13.02 9.24
C THR A 25 -18.32 14.21 8.29
N ASP A 26 -17.69 14.08 7.11
CA ASP A 26 -17.87 15.06 6.01
C ASP A 26 -19.35 15.25 5.65
N GLY A 27 -20.14 14.18 5.71
CA GLY A 27 -21.58 14.24 5.48
C GLY A 27 -22.32 15.08 6.51
N ASP A 28 -21.92 15.04 7.79
CA ASP A 28 -22.53 15.85 8.84
C ASP A 28 -22.20 17.34 8.62
N ILE A 29 -20.97 17.64 8.29
CA ILE A 29 -20.54 19.01 7.97
C ILE A 29 -21.29 19.54 6.75
N ARG A 30 -21.37 18.76 5.67
CA ARG A 30 -22.11 19.16 4.46
C ARG A 30 -23.59 19.44 4.74
N ARG A 31 -24.25 18.57 5.50
CA ARG A 31 -25.64 18.77 5.90
C ARG A 31 -25.82 20.01 6.77
N ALA A 32 -24.88 20.31 7.65
CA ALA A 32 -24.92 21.52 8.47
C ALA A 32 -24.81 22.80 7.61
N ILE A 33 -23.90 22.83 6.67
CA ILE A 33 -23.72 23.95 5.72
C ILE A 33 -25.00 24.13 4.87
N LEU A 34 -25.57 23.05 4.35
CA LEU A 34 -26.83 23.12 3.57
C LEU A 34 -28.02 23.61 4.39
N LYS A 35 -27.99 23.47 5.71
CA LYS A 35 -28.98 24.03 6.64
C LYS A 35 -28.68 25.48 7.07
N GLY A 36 -27.68 26.12 6.48
CA GLY A 36 -27.30 27.50 6.79
C GLY A 36 -26.49 27.69 8.07
N LEU A 37 -25.96 26.61 8.67
CA LEU A 37 -25.10 26.75 9.86
C LEU A 37 -23.73 27.32 9.44
N PRO A 38 -23.19 28.32 10.20
CA PRO A 38 -21.90 28.88 9.88
C PRO A 38 -20.76 27.88 10.12
N ALA A 39 -19.65 28.05 9.41
CA ALA A 39 -18.47 27.19 9.54
C ALA A 39 -17.85 27.25 10.97
N THR A 40 -18.20 28.24 11.76
CA THR A 40 -17.81 28.43 13.17
C THR A 40 -18.74 27.74 14.14
N ALA A 41 -19.80 27.06 13.68
CA ALA A 41 -20.74 26.36 14.55
C ALA A 41 -20.01 25.31 15.43
N PRO A 42 -20.34 25.19 16.70
CA PRO A 42 -19.70 24.23 17.60
C PRO A 42 -19.98 22.80 17.13
N VAL A 43 -18.98 21.91 17.23
CA VAL A 43 -19.08 20.50 16.81
C VAL A 43 -20.27 19.78 17.49
N SER A 44 -20.57 20.14 18.73
CA SER A 44 -21.70 19.58 19.49
C SER A 44 -23.08 19.80 18.87
N SER A 45 -23.24 20.83 18.01
CA SER A 45 -24.48 21.13 17.30
C SER A 45 -24.67 20.32 16.01
N ILE A 46 -23.57 19.82 15.44
CA ILE A 46 -23.59 19.14 14.15
C ILE A 46 -23.19 17.66 14.20
N MET A 47 -22.57 17.21 15.32
CA MET A 47 -22.14 15.82 15.48
C MET A 47 -23.32 14.84 15.58
N ASN A 48 -23.12 13.61 15.14
CA ASN A 48 -24.02 12.50 15.43
C ASN A 48 -23.80 12.03 16.87
N LYS A 49 -24.77 12.26 17.76
CA LYS A 49 -24.75 11.88 19.17
C LYS A 49 -25.09 10.42 19.43
N ARG A 50 -25.63 9.71 18.42
CA ARG A 50 -26.00 8.27 18.50
C ARG A 50 -25.35 7.49 17.36
N PRO A 51 -24.01 7.49 17.27
CA PRO A 51 -23.33 6.75 16.23
C PRO A 51 -23.45 5.25 16.46
N VAL A 52 -23.34 4.49 15.37
CA VAL A 52 -23.15 3.04 15.48
C VAL A 52 -21.72 2.81 15.96
N TYR A 53 -21.56 2.02 17.02
CA TYR A 53 -20.26 1.62 17.57
C TYR A 53 -20.31 0.17 18.05
N SER A 54 -19.18 -0.41 18.34
CA SER A 54 -19.06 -1.77 18.87
C SER A 54 -18.16 -1.82 20.09
N ASN A 55 -18.23 -2.92 20.84
CA ASN A 55 -17.38 -3.18 21.99
C ASN A 55 -16.10 -3.92 21.59
N SER A 56 -15.05 -3.80 22.39
CA SER A 56 -13.74 -4.45 22.13
C SER A 56 -13.79 -5.99 22.10
N THR A 57 -14.86 -6.61 22.61
CA THR A 57 -15.06 -8.08 22.65
C THR A 57 -15.96 -8.58 21.53
N THR A 58 -16.50 -7.70 20.68
CA THR A 58 -17.42 -8.09 19.61
C THR A 58 -16.67 -8.83 18.50
N ASN A 59 -17.25 -9.95 18.05
CA ASN A 59 -16.69 -10.72 16.94
C ASN A 59 -16.65 -9.87 15.66
N ILE A 60 -15.55 -9.97 14.93
CA ILE A 60 -15.26 -9.19 13.72
C ILE A 60 -16.34 -9.36 12.64
N ASN A 61 -16.93 -10.56 12.50
CA ASN A 61 -18.00 -10.81 11.54
C ASN A 61 -19.30 -10.07 11.91
N ILE A 62 -19.56 -9.89 13.22
CA ILE A 62 -20.68 -9.10 13.71
C ILE A 62 -20.44 -7.62 13.41
N ILE A 63 -19.21 -7.13 13.64
CA ILE A 63 -18.81 -5.76 13.32
C ILE A 63 -19.02 -5.50 11.82
N ARG A 64 -18.57 -6.41 10.95
CA ARG A 64 -18.76 -6.33 9.50
C ARG A 64 -20.25 -6.24 9.13
N SER A 65 -21.07 -7.15 9.66
CA SER A 65 -22.52 -7.16 9.40
C SER A 65 -23.18 -5.86 9.84
N LEU A 66 -22.80 -5.32 11.01
CA LEU A 66 -23.30 -4.04 11.50
C LEU A 66 -22.92 -2.88 10.59
N MET A 67 -21.66 -2.83 10.12
CA MET A 67 -21.20 -1.79 9.21
C MET A 67 -21.93 -1.84 7.86
N GLN A 68 -22.09 -3.04 7.28
CA GLN A 68 -22.82 -3.24 6.03
C GLN A 68 -24.32 -2.86 6.17
N LYS A 69 -24.98 -3.34 7.24
CA LYS A 69 -26.39 -3.02 7.51
C LYS A 69 -26.64 -1.52 7.64
N ASN A 70 -25.72 -0.81 8.29
CA ASN A 70 -25.84 0.63 8.54
C ASN A 70 -25.19 1.49 7.44
N LYS A 71 -24.63 0.88 6.40
CA LYS A 71 -23.93 1.54 5.28
C LYS A 71 -22.86 2.54 5.76
N ILE A 72 -22.05 2.12 6.74
CA ILE A 72 -20.96 2.90 7.31
C ILE A 72 -19.62 2.25 7.00
N ASP A 73 -18.64 3.08 6.65
CA ASP A 73 -17.28 2.65 6.30
C ASP A 73 -16.34 2.64 7.50
N THR A 74 -16.72 3.30 8.59
CA THR A 74 -15.86 3.47 9.77
C THR A 74 -16.71 3.32 11.03
N MET A 75 -16.24 2.50 11.98
CA MET A 75 -16.91 2.23 13.25
C MET A 75 -15.97 2.40 14.44
N PRO A 76 -16.33 3.24 15.44
CA PRO A 76 -15.60 3.30 16.71
C PRO A 76 -15.78 2.02 17.52
N ILE A 77 -14.70 1.56 18.14
CA ILE A 77 -14.70 0.49 19.15
C ILE A 77 -14.55 1.14 20.51
N ILE A 78 -15.54 0.91 21.38
CA ILE A 78 -15.66 1.61 22.66
C ILE A 78 -15.67 0.60 23.82
N LYS A 79 -14.94 0.92 24.89
CA LYS A 79 -15.00 0.20 26.16
C LYS A 79 -15.05 1.23 27.29
N ASN A 80 -16.03 1.12 28.17
CA ASN A 80 -16.21 2.01 29.32
C ASN A 80 -16.21 3.51 28.93
N LYS A 81 -16.93 3.88 27.86
CA LYS A 81 -16.99 5.23 27.29
C LYS A 81 -15.66 5.80 26.79
N LYS A 82 -14.64 4.94 26.63
CA LYS A 82 -13.34 5.31 26.03
C LYS A 82 -13.22 4.67 24.66
N ILE A 83 -12.65 5.40 23.72
CA ILE A 83 -12.29 4.86 22.40
C ILE A 83 -11.09 3.96 22.58
N ILE A 84 -11.22 2.71 22.15
CA ILE A 84 -10.14 1.72 22.14
C ILE A 84 -9.52 1.67 20.74
N ASP A 85 -10.35 1.74 19.70
CA ASP A 85 -9.93 1.63 18.31
C ASP A 85 -10.96 2.28 17.39
N ILE A 86 -10.59 2.48 16.14
CA ILE A 86 -11.47 2.91 15.06
C ILE A 86 -11.22 1.96 13.89
N ILE A 87 -12.21 1.10 13.62
CA ILE A 87 -12.14 0.11 12.56
C ILE A 87 -12.75 0.69 11.28
N HIS A 88 -12.03 0.61 10.18
CA HIS A 88 -12.56 0.85 8.85
C HIS A 88 -13.11 -0.45 8.27
N ILE A 89 -14.17 -0.39 7.45
CA ILE A 89 -14.77 -1.60 6.84
C ILE A 89 -13.74 -2.41 6.05
N GLU A 90 -12.77 -1.74 5.47
CA GLU A 90 -11.64 -2.33 4.75
C GLU A 90 -10.72 -3.15 5.67
N ASP A 91 -10.62 -2.78 6.96
CA ASP A 91 -9.83 -3.52 7.95
C ASP A 91 -10.49 -4.86 8.34
N LEU A 92 -11.77 -5.01 7.99
CA LEU A 92 -12.58 -6.20 8.31
C LEU A 92 -12.53 -7.30 7.25
N PHE A 93 -11.84 -7.09 6.14
CA PHE A 93 -11.59 -8.13 5.15
C PHE A 93 -10.52 -9.11 5.66
N LEU A 94 -10.86 -9.78 6.78
CA LEU A 94 -10.04 -10.81 7.42
C LEU A 94 -10.10 -12.12 6.64
N GLY A 95 -8.97 -12.66 6.34
CA GLY A 95 -8.77 -13.92 5.62
C GLY A 95 -7.56 -13.87 4.70
N TYR A 96 -7.12 -12.67 4.34
CA TYR A 96 -5.96 -12.48 3.46
C TYR A 96 -4.62 -12.48 4.22
N GLU A 97 -4.61 -12.39 5.55
CA GLU A 97 -3.42 -12.48 6.41
C GLU A 97 -2.67 -13.82 6.24
N LYS A 98 -3.39 -14.85 5.76
CA LYS A 98 -2.80 -16.17 5.44
C LYS A 98 -2.12 -16.18 4.06
N SER A 99 -2.29 -15.14 3.25
CA SER A 99 -1.65 -15.04 1.94
C SER A 99 -0.14 -14.90 2.09
N ASP A 100 0.58 -15.56 1.19
CA ASP A 100 2.03 -15.47 1.17
C ASP A 100 2.48 -14.13 0.59
N ILE A 101 3.54 -13.58 1.17
CA ILE A 101 4.23 -12.39 0.66
C ILE A 101 5.53 -12.84 0.01
N VAL A 102 5.70 -12.54 -1.27
CA VAL A 102 6.92 -12.81 -2.01
C VAL A 102 7.70 -11.52 -2.21
N ILE A 103 8.89 -11.42 -1.61
CA ILE A 103 9.75 -10.25 -1.74
C ILE A 103 10.86 -10.55 -2.74
N LEU A 104 10.93 -9.75 -3.80
CA LEU A 104 11.90 -9.86 -4.88
C LEU A 104 13.17 -9.07 -4.52
N ALA A 105 14.20 -9.75 -4.03
CA ALA A 105 15.42 -9.15 -3.47
C ALA A 105 16.71 -9.66 -4.17
N GLY A 106 16.63 -10.07 -5.43
CA GLY A 106 17.77 -10.59 -6.22
C GLY A 106 18.69 -9.52 -6.82
N GLY A 107 18.24 -8.26 -6.87
CA GLY A 107 18.92 -7.18 -7.58
C GLY A 107 20.27 -6.74 -6.98
N PHE A 108 21.20 -6.31 -7.86
CA PHE A 108 22.54 -5.82 -7.46
C PHE A 108 22.53 -4.44 -6.80
N GLY A 109 21.52 -3.61 -7.05
CA GLY A 109 21.44 -2.25 -6.54
C GLY A 109 22.51 -1.29 -7.12
N LYS A 110 22.90 -1.43 -8.39
CA LYS A 110 23.96 -0.65 -9.04
C LYS A 110 23.76 0.86 -8.93
N ARG A 111 22.51 1.35 -9.05
CA ARG A 111 22.17 2.78 -8.96
C ARG A 111 22.36 3.39 -7.55
N LEU A 112 22.57 2.55 -6.54
CA LEU A 112 22.84 2.95 -5.15
C LEU A 112 24.33 2.83 -4.77
N LEU A 113 25.23 2.62 -5.71
CA LEU A 113 26.68 2.71 -5.43
C LEU A 113 27.02 4.12 -4.95
N PRO A 114 27.95 4.25 -3.97
CA PRO A 114 28.77 3.19 -3.34
C PRO A 114 28.09 2.45 -2.18
N LEU A 115 26.85 2.81 -1.78
CA LEU A 115 26.15 2.26 -0.61
C LEU A 115 25.96 0.74 -0.69
N THR A 116 25.85 0.19 -1.89
CA THR A 116 25.63 -1.24 -2.16
C THR A 116 26.93 -2.02 -2.42
N LYS A 117 28.09 -1.38 -2.36
CA LYS A 117 29.39 -2.04 -2.56
C LYS A 117 29.60 -3.21 -1.58
N LYS A 118 29.31 -2.99 -0.29
CA LYS A 118 29.53 -4.00 0.79
C LYS A 118 28.26 -4.71 1.25
N LYS A 119 27.07 -4.27 0.89
CA LYS A 119 25.77 -4.83 1.34
C LYS A 119 24.74 -4.86 0.21
N PRO A 120 23.73 -5.75 0.24
CA PRO A 120 22.67 -5.75 -0.78
C PRO A 120 21.78 -4.51 -0.61
N LYS A 121 21.09 -4.10 -1.70
CA LYS A 121 20.16 -2.95 -1.71
C LYS A 121 19.17 -2.99 -0.54
N ALA A 122 18.57 -4.14 -0.28
CA ALA A 122 17.61 -4.36 0.79
C ALA A 122 18.14 -3.98 2.21
N LEU A 123 19.47 -4.01 2.42
CA LEU A 123 20.12 -3.64 3.69
C LEU A 123 20.66 -2.20 3.71
N VAL A 124 20.39 -1.39 2.72
CA VAL A 124 20.67 0.05 2.77
C VAL A 124 19.75 0.70 3.79
N SER A 125 20.30 1.61 4.61
CA SER A 125 19.55 2.29 5.66
C SER A 125 18.79 3.48 5.10
N VAL A 126 17.52 3.59 5.45
CA VAL A 126 16.67 4.75 5.16
C VAL A 126 16.02 5.19 6.47
N GLY A 127 16.44 6.35 6.97
CA GLY A 127 16.15 6.73 8.34
C GLY A 127 16.80 5.77 9.34
N LYS A 128 16.07 5.36 10.34
CA LYS A 128 16.55 4.45 11.41
C LYS A 128 16.46 2.95 11.04
N LYS A 129 15.89 2.60 9.87
CA LYS A 129 15.63 1.21 9.46
C LYS A 129 16.29 0.87 8.14
N LYS A 130 16.45 -0.42 7.83
CA LYS A 130 16.84 -0.89 6.50
C LYS A 130 15.62 -0.86 5.57
N ILE A 131 15.85 -0.79 4.25
CA ILE A 131 14.76 -0.80 3.25
C ILE A 131 13.86 -2.02 3.48
N ILE A 132 14.43 -3.21 3.60
CA ILE A 132 13.67 -4.45 3.80
C ILE A 132 12.85 -4.44 5.09
N ASP A 133 13.33 -3.75 6.13
CA ASP A 133 12.61 -3.65 7.40
C ASP A 133 11.32 -2.83 7.24
N HIS A 134 11.33 -1.76 6.44
CA HIS A 134 10.12 -1.00 6.14
C HIS A 134 9.08 -1.88 5.44
N VAL A 135 9.52 -2.73 4.49
CA VAL A 135 8.64 -3.63 3.76
C VAL A 135 8.04 -4.69 4.70
N ILE A 136 8.88 -5.44 5.43
CA ILE A 136 8.40 -6.51 6.32
C ILE A 136 7.50 -5.97 7.41
N GLU A 137 7.87 -4.86 8.06
CA GLU A 137 7.09 -4.26 9.14
C GLU A 137 5.74 -3.73 8.65
N LYS A 138 5.65 -3.22 7.42
CA LYS A 138 4.36 -2.83 6.83
C LYS A 138 3.43 -4.04 6.67
N PHE A 139 3.92 -5.20 6.27
CA PHE A 139 3.12 -6.41 6.17
C PHE A 139 2.78 -6.98 7.54
N THR A 140 3.75 -7.06 8.46
CA THR A 140 3.50 -7.61 9.80
C THR A 140 2.54 -6.74 10.62
N SER A 141 2.54 -5.42 10.44
CA SER A 141 1.53 -4.54 11.05
C SER A 141 0.11 -4.74 10.50
N ASN A 142 -0.02 -5.41 9.35
CA ASN A 142 -1.30 -5.84 8.77
C ASN A 142 -1.52 -7.36 8.96
N ASN A 143 -0.88 -7.98 9.95
CA ASN A 143 -1.00 -9.38 10.37
C ASN A 143 -0.51 -10.44 9.36
N PHE A 144 0.18 -10.04 8.28
CA PHE A 144 0.83 -11.01 7.40
C PHE A 144 2.05 -11.62 8.08
N SER A 145 2.17 -12.95 8.02
CA SER A 145 3.20 -13.69 8.75
C SER A 145 4.02 -14.67 7.91
N LYS A 146 3.66 -14.86 6.63
CA LYS A 146 4.33 -15.81 5.74
C LYS A 146 5.08 -15.09 4.65
N PHE A 147 6.40 -15.15 4.68
CA PHE A 147 7.27 -14.47 3.73
C PHE A 147 8.13 -15.46 2.94
N ASN A 148 8.23 -15.21 1.65
CA ASN A 148 9.07 -15.94 0.70
C ASN A 148 10.03 -14.93 0.06
N LEU A 149 11.32 -14.99 0.37
CA LEU A 149 12.32 -14.07 -0.17
C LEU A 149 13.08 -14.71 -1.32
N ILE A 150 13.00 -14.09 -2.48
CA ILE A 150 13.81 -14.44 -3.64
C ILE A 150 15.07 -13.58 -3.60
N THR A 151 16.23 -14.21 -3.55
CA THR A 151 17.51 -13.56 -3.28
C THR A 151 18.59 -14.04 -4.23
N TYR A 152 19.56 -13.18 -4.54
CA TYR A 152 20.76 -13.53 -5.30
C TYR A 152 22.00 -12.89 -4.67
N HIS A 153 22.18 -11.59 -4.91
CA HIS A 153 23.38 -10.85 -4.48
C HIS A 153 23.44 -10.74 -2.96
N LYS A 154 24.57 -11.19 -2.37
CA LYS A 154 24.84 -11.13 -0.91
C LYS A 154 23.72 -11.74 -0.04
N HIS A 155 23.15 -12.86 -0.51
CA HIS A 155 22.11 -13.61 0.16
C HIS A 155 22.40 -13.83 1.67
N SER A 156 23.62 -14.27 2.04
CA SER A 156 23.98 -14.60 3.41
C SER A 156 23.85 -13.41 4.36
N LEU A 157 24.19 -12.18 3.91
CA LEU A 157 24.05 -10.99 4.74
C LEU A 157 22.56 -10.64 4.98
N LEU A 158 21.74 -10.77 3.95
CA LEU A 158 20.30 -10.52 4.07
C LEU A 158 19.65 -11.54 4.99
N LYS A 159 19.96 -12.84 4.81
CA LYS A 159 19.48 -13.92 5.66
C LYS A 159 19.89 -13.71 7.13
N LYS A 160 21.16 -13.40 7.41
CA LYS A 160 21.65 -13.11 8.77
C LYS A 160 20.88 -11.98 9.44
N HIS A 161 20.66 -10.85 8.73
CA HIS A 161 19.92 -9.73 9.27
C HIS A 161 18.48 -10.11 9.64
N LEU A 162 17.76 -10.76 8.71
CA LEU A 162 16.36 -11.09 8.90
C LEU A 162 16.14 -12.16 9.97
N SER A 163 16.96 -13.21 10.01
CA SER A 163 16.87 -14.26 11.01
C SER A 163 17.13 -13.73 12.44
N ASN A 164 17.98 -12.74 12.60
CA ASN A 164 18.25 -12.12 13.89
C ASN A 164 17.12 -11.20 14.34
N LYS A 165 16.53 -10.42 13.40
CA LYS A 165 15.54 -9.39 13.73
C LYS A 165 14.12 -9.96 13.82
N TYR A 166 13.74 -10.87 12.92
CA TYR A 166 12.36 -11.36 12.77
C TYR A 166 12.19 -12.81 13.22
N LYS A 167 12.61 -13.15 14.45
CA LYS A 167 12.58 -14.51 15.00
C LYS A 167 11.19 -15.16 15.04
N LYS A 168 10.13 -14.33 15.14
CA LYS A 168 8.73 -14.79 15.23
C LYS A 168 8.02 -14.84 13.86
N VAL A 169 8.69 -14.47 12.78
CA VAL A 169 8.10 -14.40 11.43
C VAL A 169 8.64 -15.56 10.60
N LYS A 170 7.76 -16.29 9.93
CA LYS A 170 8.17 -17.38 9.04
C LYS A 170 8.71 -16.84 7.72
N ILE A 171 10.01 -16.94 7.49
CA ILE A 171 10.68 -16.47 6.28
C ILE A 171 11.32 -17.66 5.56
N ASN A 172 10.85 -17.97 4.36
CA ASN A 172 11.46 -18.94 3.46
C ASN A 172 12.40 -18.21 2.49
N TYR A 173 13.54 -18.80 2.17
CA TYR A 173 14.55 -18.19 1.31
C TYR A 173 14.73 -19.02 0.03
N PHE A 174 14.60 -18.37 -1.12
CA PHE A 174 14.83 -18.95 -2.45
C PHE A 174 16.02 -18.23 -3.09
N LYS A 175 17.16 -18.92 -3.15
CA LYS A 175 18.38 -18.35 -3.71
C LYS A 175 18.48 -18.67 -5.19
N GLU A 176 18.52 -17.63 -6.02
CA GLU A 176 18.83 -17.76 -7.45
C GLU A 176 20.29 -18.21 -7.65
N LYS A 177 20.51 -19.13 -8.58
CA LYS A 177 21.87 -19.57 -8.98
C LYS A 177 22.55 -18.55 -9.89
N LYS A 178 21.77 -17.81 -10.68
CA LYS A 178 22.17 -16.72 -11.59
C LYS A 178 21.09 -15.66 -11.61
N PRO A 179 21.35 -14.42 -12.02
CA PRO A 179 20.32 -13.39 -12.12
C PRO A 179 19.18 -13.84 -13.03
N MET A 180 17.97 -13.88 -12.50
CA MET A 180 16.78 -14.39 -13.21
C MET A 180 15.83 -13.28 -13.67
N GLY A 181 16.24 -12.02 -13.62
CA GLY A 181 15.39 -10.87 -13.95
C GLY A 181 14.45 -10.50 -12.79
N THR A 182 13.50 -9.62 -13.06
CA THR A 182 12.58 -9.12 -12.04
C THR A 182 11.44 -10.09 -11.72
N CYS A 183 11.28 -11.18 -12.48
CA CYS A 183 10.19 -12.13 -12.33
C CYS A 183 10.63 -13.59 -12.29
N GLY A 184 11.72 -13.96 -12.96
CA GLY A 184 12.12 -15.36 -13.13
C GLY A 184 12.34 -16.12 -11.83
N GLY A 185 12.79 -15.44 -10.77
CA GLY A 185 12.97 -16.00 -9.43
C GLY A 185 11.68 -16.59 -8.82
N LEU A 186 10.49 -16.12 -9.23
CA LEU A 186 9.21 -16.70 -8.83
C LEU A 186 9.08 -18.19 -9.19
N SER A 187 9.78 -18.64 -10.24
CA SER A 187 9.79 -20.05 -10.65
C SER A 187 10.45 -21.02 -9.64
N LEU A 188 11.15 -20.47 -8.64
CA LEU A 188 11.79 -21.25 -7.55
C LEU A 188 10.79 -21.61 -6.44
N ILE A 189 9.63 -20.96 -6.41
CA ILE A 189 8.63 -21.18 -5.37
C ILE A 189 7.87 -22.47 -5.65
N ASP A 190 7.66 -23.27 -4.60
CA ASP A 190 6.84 -24.46 -4.68
C ASP A 190 5.35 -24.07 -4.78
N LYS A 191 4.78 -24.30 -5.97
CA LYS A 191 3.39 -23.98 -6.29
C LYS A 191 2.36 -24.70 -5.42
N LYS A 192 2.73 -25.82 -4.80
CA LYS A 192 1.85 -26.59 -3.90
C LYS A 192 1.77 -25.98 -2.50
N LYS A 193 2.78 -25.18 -2.12
CA LYS A 193 2.91 -24.63 -0.77
C LYS A 193 2.56 -23.14 -0.67
N ILE A 194 2.51 -22.44 -1.80
CA ILE A 194 2.13 -21.02 -1.84
C ILE A 194 0.61 -20.88 -1.80
N SER A 195 0.13 -19.79 -1.21
CA SER A 195 -1.28 -19.43 -1.18
C SER A 195 -1.88 -19.30 -2.58
N GLU A 196 -3.19 -19.53 -2.72
CA GLU A 196 -3.92 -19.41 -3.99
C GLU A 196 -3.67 -18.05 -4.66
N ASN A 197 -3.83 -16.98 -3.88
CA ASN A 197 -3.45 -15.62 -4.24
C ASN A 197 -2.35 -15.17 -3.30
N PHE A 198 -1.28 -14.60 -3.83
CA PHE A 198 -0.14 -14.10 -3.08
C PHE A 198 0.29 -12.72 -3.57
N ILE A 199 0.92 -11.94 -2.70
CA ILE A 199 1.48 -10.64 -3.06
C ILE A 199 2.95 -10.82 -3.43
N ALA A 200 3.34 -10.32 -4.61
CA ALA A 200 4.75 -10.17 -4.99
C ALA A 200 5.12 -8.68 -4.96
N ILE A 201 6.23 -8.35 -4.30
CA ILE A 201 6.68 -6.96 -4.14
C ILE A 201 8.19 -6.85 -4.33
N ASN A 202 8.64 -5.79 -4.98
CA ASN A 202 10.04 -5.44 -5.04
C ASN A 202 10.56 -5.04 -3.66
N CYS A 203 11.74 -5.50 -3.27
CA CYS A 203 12.29 -5.26 -1.93
C CYS A 203 12.59 -3.79 -1.61
N ASP A 204 12.57 -2.93 -2.61
CA ASP A 204 12.87 -1.51 -2.55
C ASP A 204 11.66 -0.59 -2.62
N VAL A 205 10.47 -1.17 -2.70
CA VAL A 205 9.21 -0.43 -2.73
C VAL A 205 8.66 -0.25 -1.32
N ILE A 206 8.47 1.00 -0.91
CA ILE A 206 7.85 1.37 0.36
C ILE A 206 6.55 2.11 0.05
N SER A 207 5.43 1.60 0.53
CA SER A 207 4.10 2.13 0.21
C SER A 207 3.17 2.17 1.42
N GLY A 208 2.24 3.15 1.38
CA GLY A 208 1.12 3.25 2.30
C GLY A 208 -0.05 2.35 1.97
N ILE A 209 -0.01 1.65 0.84
CA ILE A 209 -1.12 0.84 0.31
C ILE A 209 -1.73 -0.08 1.37
N ASN A 210 -3.05 -0.22 1.34
CA ASN A 210 -3.76 -1.24 2.11
C ASN A 210 -3.73 -2.57 1.33
N PHE A 211 -2.92 -3.52 1.81
CA PHE A 211 -2.75 -4.81 1.13
C PHE A 211 -3.99 -5.70 1.20
N ASN A 212 -4.84 -5.54 2.21
CA ASN A 212 -6.10 -6.28 2.29
C ASN A 212 -7.07 -5.80 1.20
N ASN A 213 -7.15 -4.48 0.96
CA ASN A 213 -7.96 -3.93 -0.12
C ASN A 213 -7.46 -4.37 -1.49
N LEU A 214 -6.15 -4.38 -1.69
CA LEU A 214 -5.53 -4.86 -2.91
C LEU A 214 -5.88 -6.33 -3.18
N LEU A 215 -5.84 -7.20 -2.16
CA LEU A 215 -6.23 -8.61 -2.26
C LEU A 215 -7.74 -8.77 -2.49
N SER A 216 -8.57 -8.00 -1.80
CA SER A 216 -10.03 -7.99 -2.02
C SER A 216 -10.36 -7.63 -3.47
N TYR A 217 -9.79 -6.53 -3.97
CA TYR A 217 -9.96 -6.12 -5.36
C TYR A 217 -9.54 -7.22 -6.35
N HIS A 218 -8.41 -7.88 -6.10
CA HIS A 218 -7.92 -8.96 -6.94
C HIS A 218 -8.95 -10.11 -7.03
N VAL A 219 -9.47 -10.53 -5.89
CA VAL A 219 -10.46 -11.63 -5.81
C VAL A 219 -11.79 -11.21 -6.42
N GLU A 220 -12.33 -10.04 -6.08
CA GLU A 220 -13.61 -9.54 -6.57
C GLU A 220 -13.60 -9.31 -8.09
N SER A 221 -12.49 -8.80 -8.63
CA SER A 221 -12.32 -8.62 -10.08
C SER A 221 -12.02 -9.92 -10.83
N LYS A 222 -11.93 -11.06 -10.13
CA LYS A 222 -11.55 -12.38 -10.67
C LYS A 222 -10.26 -12.29 -11.49
N ALA A 223 -9.32 -11.47 -11.02
CA ALA A 223 -8.06 -11.29 -11.71
C ALA A 223 -7.11 -12.47 -11.48
N ASP A 224 -6.27 -12.74 -12.46
CA ASP A 224 -5.16 -13.67 -12.34
C ASP A 224 -3.87 -12.97 -11.97
N LEU A 225 -3.76 -11.72 -12.41
CA LEU A 225 -2.71 -10.78 -12.03
C LEU A 225 -3.33 -9.41 -11.81
N SER A 226 -3.09 -8.79 -10.65
CA SER A 226 -3.36 -7.37 -10.40
C SER A 226 -2.04 -6.64 -10.27
N ILE A 227 -1.87 -5.54 -11.01
CA ILE A 227 -0.67 -4.71 -11.01
C ILE A 227 -1.01 -3.38 -10.33
N VAL A 228 -0.28 -3.02 -9.28
CA VAL A 228 -0.42 -1.71 -8.67
C VAL A 228 0.13 -0.64 -9.60
N SER A 229 -0.72 0.31 -9.94
CA SER A 229 -0.41 1.44 -10.82
C SER A 229 -0.31 2.73 -10.03
N ILE A 230 0.78 3.46 -10.22
CA ILE A 230 1.05 4.74 -9.56
C ILE A 230 0.90 5.85 -10.59
N ARG A 231 0.04 6.82 -10.31
CA ARG A 231 -0.08 8.04 -11.14
C ARG A 231 1.06 8.98 -10.81
N GLN A 232 1.82 9.38 -11.82
CA GLN A 232 2.90 10.34 -11.70
C GLN A 232 2.79 11.44 -12.74
N GLN A 233 3.28 12.62 -12.37
CA GLN A 233 3.46 13.75 -13.28
C GLN A 233 4.95 13.88 -13.61
N LEU A 234 5.28 13.72 -14.88
CA LEU A 234 6.64 13.85 -15.40
C LEU A 234 6.77 15.18 -16.13
N PRO A 235 7.75 16.03 -15.77
CA PRO A 235 8.00 17.27 -16.50
C PRO A 235 8.57 16.93 -17.89
N LEU A 236 7.93 17.44 -18.93
CA LEU A 236 8.48 17.42 -20.28
C LEU A 236 9.39 18.66 -20.45
N ALA A 237 10.65 18.43 -20.83
CA ALA A 237 11.64 19.52 -20.95
C ALA A 237 11.41 20.44 -22.17
N TYR A 238 10.43 20.13 -23.02
CA TYR A 238 10.15 20.80 -24.28
C TYR A 238 8.70 21.27 -24.35
N GLY A 239 8.42 22.21 -25.24
CA GLY A 239 7.05 22.57 -25.59
C GLY A 239 6.32 21.40 -26.26
N LYS A 240 5.09 21.13 -25.81
CA LYS A 240 4.21 20.08 -26.38
C LYS A 240 3.25 20.73 -27.36
N VAL A 241 3.32 20.29 -28.61
CA VAL A 241 2.38 20.71 -29.66
C VAL A 241 1.21 19.73 -29.70
N ASN A 242 0.00 20.20 -29.49
CA ASN A 242 -1.22 19.45 -29.71
C ASN A 242 -1.84 19.90 -31.04
N TYR A 243 -2.16 18.96 -31.93
CA TYR A 243 -2.68 19.24 -33.25
C TYR A 243 -3.71 18.21 -33.70
N LYS A 244 -4.59 18.61 -34.64
CA LYS A 244 -5.54 17.68 -35.28
C LYS A 244 -4.82 16.87 -36.35
N LYS A 245 -4.88 15.53 -36.21
CA LYS A 245 -4.17 14.60 -37.12
C LYS A 245 -4.67 14.64 -38.57
N ASN A 246 -5.92 15.03 -38.79
CA ASN A 246 -6.57 15.05 -40.12
C ASN A 246 -6.14 16.22 -41.00
N ASN A 247 -5.83 17.39 -40.43
CA ASN A 247 -5.51 18.63 -41.18
C ASN A 247 -4.27 19.36 -40.61
N GLN A 248 -3.55 18.77 -39.65
CA GLN A 248 -2.34 19.34 -39.03
C GLN A 248 -2.55 20.71 -38.32
N GLU A 249 -3.78 21.11 -38.07
CA GLU A 249 -4.11 22.35 -37.37
C GLU A 249 -3.65 22.31 -35.93
N ILE A 250 -2.88 23.32 -35.48
CA ILE A 250 -2.41 23.44 -34.10
C ILE A 250 -3.58 23.78 -33.18
N LEU A 251 -3.76 23.00 -32.12
CA LEU A 251 -4.78 23.19 -31.08
C LEU A 251 -4.22 23.95 -29.88
N SER A 252 -3.03 23.62 -29.44
CA SER A 252 -2.32 24.31 -28.36
C SER A 252 -0.81 24.05 -28.41
N LEU A 253 -0.06 24.96 -27.79
CA LEU A 253 1.37 24.82 -27.51
C LEU A 253 1.56 25.01 -26.01
N ASP A 254 1.85 23.92 -25.32
CA ASP A 254 2.00 23.89 -23.85
C ASP A 254 3.50 23.87 -23.52
N GLU A 255 4.03 24.96 -22.95
CA GLU A 255 5.45 25.05 -22.57
C GLU A 255 5.75 24.20 -21.34
N LYS A 256 6.68 23.27 -21.46
CA LYS A 256 7.17 22.38 -20.39
C LYS A 256 6.04 21.75 -19.53
N PRO A 257 5.03 21.13 -20.16
CA PRO A 257 3.89 20.63 -19.43
C PRO A 257 4.26 19.45 -18.53
N LEU A 258 3.46 19.23 -17.49
CA LEU A 258 3.49 18.00 -16.71
C LEU A 258 2.66 16.92 -17.43
N ILE A 259 3.32 15.86 -17.84
CA ILE A 259 2.65 14.71 -18.49
C ILE A 259 2.24 13.70 -17.42
N GLU A 260 0.95 13.41 -17.32
CA GLU A 260 0.45 12.37 -16.44
C GLU A 260 0.70 11.00 -17.07
N VAL A 261 1.33 10.12 -16.28
CA VAL A 261 1.60 8.73 -16.67
C VAL A 261 1.25 7.79 -15.54
N ASN A 262 0.78 6.61 -15.90
CA ASN A 262 0.62 5.51 -14.96
C ASN A 262 1.84 4.59 -15.04
N ILE A 263 2.56 4.49 -13.93
CA ILE A 263 3.76 3.64 -13.85
C ILE A 263 3.49 2.39 -13.05
N ASN A 264 4.30 1.35 -13.31
CA ASN A 264 4.28 0.10 -12.55
C ASN A 264 4.83 0.33 -11.14
N GLY A 265 4.01 0.08 -10.12
CA GLY A 265 4.36 0.29 -8.72
C GLY A 265 5.28 -0.77 -8.12
N GLY A 266 5.63 -1.84 -8.85
CA GLY A 266 6.46 -2.93 -8.32
C GLY A 266 5.77 -3.76 -7.23
N ILE A 267 4.45 -3.74 -7.18
CA ILE A 267 3.59 -4.51 -6.29
C ILE A 267 2.55 -5.23 -7.15
N TYR A 268 2.38 -6.51 -6.91
CA TYR A 268 1.52 -7.38 -7.71
C TYR A 268 0.73 -8.32 -6.79
N VAL A 269 -0.52 -8.61 -7.12
CA VAL A 269 -1.21 -9.80 -6.60
C VAL A 269 -1.30 -10.81 -7.73
N MET A 270 -0.91 -12.04 -7.45
CA MET A 270 -0.90 -13.11 -8.44
C MET A 270 -1.68 -14.31 -7.93
N ASN A 271 -2.52 -14.89 -8.78
CA ASN A 271 -3.00 -16.25 -8.58
C ASN A 271 -1.86 -17.23 -8.85
N LYS A 272 -1.71 -18.28 -8.04
CA LYS A 272 -0.62 -19.28 -8.19
C LYS A 272 -0.58 -19.95 -9.56
N LYS A 273 -1.70 -19.97 -10.32
CA LYS A 273 -1.72 -20.51 -11.68
C LYS A 273 -0.80 -19.75 -12.64
N CYS A 274 -0.54 -18.45 -12.39
CA CYS A 274 0.43 -17.69 -13.17
C CYS A 274 1.82 -18.33 -13.17
N LEU A 275 2.21 -18.93 -12.02
CA LEU A 275 3.50 -19.60 -11.90
C LEU A 275 3.65 -20.82 -12.84
N ASN A 276 2.54 -21.37 -13.37
CA ASN A 276 2.60 -22.48 -14.32
C ASN A 276 3.21 -22.08 -15.64
N LEU A 277 3.16 -20.79 -15.97
CA LEU A 277 3.71 -20.24 -17.22
C LEU A 277 5.16 -19.78 -17.08
N LEU A 278 5.75 -19.90 -15.88
CA LEU A 278 7.18 -19.64 -15.65
C LEU A 278 8.00 -20.92 -15.80
N LYS A 279 8.96 -20.90 -16.73
CA LYS A 279 9.92 -22.00 -16.90
C LYS A 279 10.99 -21.91 -15.82
N LYS A 280 11.36 -23.04 -15.21
CA LYS A 280 12.44 -23.08 -14.21
C LYS A 280 13.75 -22.57 -14.81
N ASN A 281 14.51 -21.82 -14.00
CA ASN A 281 15.83 -21.28 -14.37
C ASN A 281 15.84 -20.35 -15.61
N GLN A 282 14.69 -19.86 -16.05
CA GLN A 282 14.60 -18.87 -17.14
C GLN A 282 14.74 -17.47 -16.58
N LYS A 283 15.61 -16.67 -17.22
CA LYS A 283 15.65 -15.23 -16.99
C LYS A 283 14.45 -14.59 -17.70
N ILE A 284 13.60 -13.90 -16.94
CA ILE A 284 12.45 -13.16 -17.46
C ILE A 284 12.17 -11.97 -16.57
N ASP A 285 11.85 -10.83 -17.18
CA ASP A 285 11.43 -9.63 -16.50
C ASP A 285 9.91 -9.54 -16.45
N MET A 286 9.38 -8.79 -15.47
CA MET A 286 7.92 -8.67 -15.26
C MET A 286 7.16 -8.20 -16.51
N PRO A 287 7.64 -7.21 -17.32
CA PRO A 287 6.96 -6.81 -18.53
C PRO A 287 6.83 -7.94 -19.59
N ASP A 288 7.85 -8.79 -19.68
CA ASP A 288 7.81 -9.93 -20.64
C ASP A 288 6.92 -11.04 -20.09
N PHE A 289 6.94 -11.28 -18.78
CA PHE A 289 6.02 -12.22 -18.17
C PHE A 289 4.56 -11.77 -18.34
N PHE A 290 4.28 -10.48 -18.22
CA PHE A 290 2.96 -9.90 -18.51
C PHE A 290 2.49 -10.28 -19.93
N LYS A 291 3.36 -10.17 -20.95
CA LYS A 291 3.04 -10.56 -22.32
C LYS A 291 2.69 -12.06 -22.42
N VAL A 292 3.44 -12.91 -21.71
CA VAL A 292 3.17 -14.36 -21.64
C VAL A 292 1.80 -14.62 -21.02
N LEU A 293 1.48 -13.99 -19.88
CA LEU A 293 0.19 -14.15 -19.23
C LEU A 293 -0.96 -13.71 -20.13
N LYS A 294 -0.84 -12.55 -20.77
CA LYS A 294 -1.85 -12.00 -21.68
C LYS A 294 -2.07 -12.91 -22.89
N LYS A 295 -0.99 -13.45 -23.49
CA LYS A 295 -1.06 -14.39 -24.61
C LYS A 295 -1.79 -15.70 -24.26
N ASN A 296 -1.73 -16.11 -22.99
CA ASN A 296 -2.42 -17.29 -22.47
C ASN A 296 -3.82 -16.99 -21.93
N GLY A 297 -4.40 -15.82 -22.22
CA GLY A 297 -5.79 -15.49 -21.91
C GLY A 297 -6.05 -15.18 -20.42
N LEU A 298 -5.02 -14.90 -19.61
CA LEU A 298 -5.21 -14.59 -18.19
C LEU A 298 -5.82 -13.20 -18.00
N ASN A 299 -6.71 -13.09 -17.01
CA ASN A 299 -7.36 -11.84 -16.64
C ASN A 299 -6.41 -10.95 -15.85
N ILE A 300 -5.97 -9.86 -16.47
CA ILE A 300 -5.02 -8.93 -15.87
C ILE A 300 -5.70 -7.59 -15.62
N LYS A 301 -5.59 -7.10 -14.38
CA LYS A 301 -6.20 -5.85 -13.92
C LYS A 301 -5.15 -4.90 -13.37
N ILE A 302 -5.44 -3.61 -13.40
CA ILE A 302 -4.67 -2.60 -12.68
C ILE A 302 -5.39 -2.25 -11.38
N TYR A 303 -4.63 -1.96 -10.32
CA TYR A 303 -5.11 -1.39 -9.08
C TYR A 303 -4.51 0.01 -8.93
N PRO A 304 -5.31 1.08 -9.08
CA PRO A 304 -4.82 2.45 -8.88
C PRO A 304 -4.47 2.67 -7.40
N CYS A 305 -3.24 3.10 -7.13
CA CYS A 305 -2.78 3.43 -5.79
C CYS A 305 -2.71 4.95 -5.64
N HIS A 306 -3.40 5.47 -4.63
CA HIS A 306 -3.45 6.88 -4.28
C HIS A 306 -2.63 7.20 -3.03
N GLU A 307 -2.20 6.17 -2.30
CA GLU A 307 -1.37 6.28 -1.11
C GLU A 307 0.08 6.61 -1.49
N PHE A 308 0.86 7.06 -0.49
CA PHE A 308 2.29 7.31 -0.72
C PHE A 308 2.99 6.05 -1.23
N TRP A 309 3.91 6.27 -2.16
CA TRP A 309 4.72 5.23 -2.77
C TRP A 309 6.13 5.76 -3.08
N PHE A 310 7.14 4.95 -2.78
CA PHE A 310 8.54 5.24 -3.03
C PHE A 310 9.24 3.99 -3.56
N ASP A 311 9.90 4.10 -4.71
CA ASP A 311 10.94 3.17 -5.18
C ASP A 311 12.29 3.72 -4.75
N ILE A 312 12.95 3.05 -3.80
CA ILE A 312 14.24 3.48 -3.27
C ILE A 312 15.34 2.99 -4.22
N GLY A 313 15.43 3.58 -5.40
CA GLY A 313 16.37 3.22 -6.47
C GLY A 313 17.69 3.97 -6.43
N THR A 314 17.69 5.20 -5.91
CA THR A 314 18.83 6.14 -5.94
C THR A 314 19.04 6.81 -4.59
N ALA A 315 20.18 7.51 -4.41
CA ALA A 315 20.43 8.32 -3.20
C ALA A 315 19.39 9.45 -3.03
N ASN A 316 18.91 10.02 -4.14
CA ASN A 316 17.87 11.05 -4.11
C ASN A 316 16.54 10.50 -3.58
N ASP A 317 16.16 9.26 -3.93
CA ASP A 317 14.95 8.63 -3.41
C ASP A 317 15.05 8.39 -1.91
N ILE A 318 16.24 8.02 -1.41
CA ILE A 318 16.49 7.93 0.04
C ILE A 318 16.22 9.28 0.72
N GLN A 319 16.71 10.38 0.14
CA GLN A 319 16.53 11.71 0.71
C GLN A 319 15.07 12.15 0.66
N LYS A 320 14.38 11.94 -0.46
CA LYS A 320 12.93 12.22 -0.59
C LYS A 320 12.11 11.47 0.48
N TYR A 321 12.40 10.19 0.69
CA TYR A 321 11.69 9.41 1.71
C TYR A 321 12.01 9.85 3.14
N LYS A 322 13.27 10.24 3.44
CA LYS A 322 13.62 10.82 4.74
C LYS A 322 12.84 12.12 5.03
N THR A 323 12.74 13.00 4.04
CA THR A 323 11.94 14.23 4.14
C THR A 323 10.47 13.93 4.40
N PHE A 324 9.91 12.93 3.69
CA PHE A 324 8.55 12.47 3.92
C PHE A 324 8.34 11.94 5.36
N LEU A 325 9.26 11.13 5.88
CA LEU A 325 9.20 10.61 7.26
C LEU A 325 9.22 11.73 8.30
N ASN A 326 10.04 12.77 8.09
CA ASN A 326 10.11 13.90 9.00
C ASN A 326 8.80 14.71 9.00
N LYS A 327 8.21 14.97 7.82
CA LYS A 327 6.91 15.64 7.70
C LYS A 327 5.78 14.81 8.36
N LYS A 328 5.77 13.49 8.17
CA LYS A 328 4.78 12.60 8.80
C LYS A 328 4.87 12.63 10.32
N LYS A 329 6.06 12.60 10.90
CA LYS A 329 6.24 12.72 12.35
C LYS A 329 5.70 14.03 12.91
N ILE A 330 5.92 15.15 12.21
CA ILE A 330 5.37 16.45 12.60
C ILE A 330 3.84 16.38 12.60
N ASN A 331 3.24 15.82 11.56
CA ASN A 331 1.77 15.69 11.47
C ASN A 331 1.19 14.74 12.53
N GLU A 332 1.86 13.62 12.85
CA GLU A 332 1.42 12.70 13.92
C GLU A 332 1.46 13.31 15.33
N ILE A 333 2.38 14.26 15.57
CA ILE A 333 2.45 15.00 16.84
C ILE A 333 1.27 15.98 16.97
N PHE A 334 0.78 16.54 15.86
CA PHE A 334 -0.23 17.61 15.85
C PHE A 334 -1.66 17.14 15.52
N THR A 335 -1.91 15.87 15.19
CA THR A 335 -3.26 15.39 14.82
C THR A 335 -3.65 14.11 15.55
N PRO A 336 -4.12 14.19 16.80
CA PRO A 336 -4.83 13.07 17.41
C PRO A 336 -6.13 12.76 16.64
N ASN A 337 -6.51 11.47 16.57
CA ASN A 337 -7.70 10.98 15.85
C ASN A 337 -9.03 11.37 16.52
N PHE A 338 -9.04 12.33 17.45
CA PHE A 338 -10.23 12.78 18.18
C PHE A 338 -10.15 14.29 18.46
N ILE A 339 -11.31 14.87 18.68
CA ILE A 339 -11.51 16.25 19.14
C ILE A 339 -12.03 16.16 20.57
N ASP A 340 -11.34 16.82 21.51
CA ASP A 340 -11.80 17.01 22.89
C ASP A 340 -12.27 18.47 23.03
N PHE A 341 -13.41 18.72 23.67
CA PHE A 341 -13.98 20.03 23.92
C PHE A 341 -14.46 20.19 25.36
#